data_e8a9e844547ec96cfd1bf55e909ea1a1
#
_entry.id   e8a9e844547ec96cfd1bf55e909ea1a1
#
_cell.length_a   1.000
_cell.length_b   1.000
_cell.length_c   1.000
_cell.angle_alpha   90.00
_cell.angle_beta   90.00
_cell.angle_gamma   90.00
#
_symmetry.space_group_name_H-M   'P 1'
#
loop_
_entity.id
_entity.type
_entity.pdbx_description
1 polymer ?
#
loop_
_entity_poly.entity_id
_entity_poly.type
_entity_poly.pdbx_seq_one_letter_code
_entity_poly.pdbx_strand_id
1 'polypeptide(L)'
;MIRVLIVDDEYIMRQGLKYMIHWEQEGYEIVGEATNGNEALRLVEELKPHIIISDIVMSVMDGVTFTEMVHRIYPDISIIILSGYDNFEYVKKTLTNGALDYILKPTLNEEELLKVLDKAAQRIPGYKRREQSEGINASAEMERYLLGLSKELDESAFHETFPYAHFRIFGMRIRNENEIQPNVSELLYQKIKKDVADFADANGMVMILQEELVVALMCCKPSNDEKTVAFLKN
;
A
#
# COMPACT_ATOMS: atom_id res chain seq x y z
N MET A 1 3.67 8.58 -14.28
CA MET A 1 3.63 7.84 -13.01
C MET A 1 5.01 7.85 -12.39
N ILE A 2 5.09 7.85 -11.08
CA ILE A 2 6.36 7.78 -10.33
C ILE A 2 6.80 6.33 -10.28
N ARG A 3 8.02 6.05 -10.74
CA ARG A 3 8.55 4.70 -10.88
C ARG A 3 9.20 4.26 -9.57
N VAL A 4 8.77 3.14 -9.03
CA VAL A 4 9.21 2.58 -7.75
C VAL A 4 9.89 1.23 -7.96
N LEU A 5 11.07 1.03 -7.38
CA LEU A 5 11.79 -0.24 -7.32
C LEU A 5 11.69 -0.79 -5.88
N ILE A 6 11.30 -2.04 -5.73
CA ILE A 6 11.26 -2.73 -4.44
C ILE A 6 12.46 -3.67 -4.32
N VAL A 7 13.17 -3.60 -3.18
CA VAL A 7 14.39 -4.39 -2.91
C VAL A 7 14.27 -5.03 -1.54
N ASP A 8 14.06 -6.33 -1.49
CA ASP A 8 13.93 -7.10 -0.25
C ASP A 8 14.21 -8.58 -0.57
N ASP A 9 14.98 -9.30 0.22
CA ASP A 9 15.24 -10.72 -0.05
C ASP A 9 14.06 -11.62 0.35
N GLU A 10 13.16 -11.13 1.20
CA GLU A 10 11.94 -11.82 1.58
C GLU A 10 10.84 -11.69 0.51
N TYR A 11 10.53 -12.78 -0.17
CA TYR A 11 9.45 -12.80 -1.18
C TYR A 11 8.11 -12.29 -0.64
N ILE A 12 7.75 -12.68 0.60
CA ILE A 12 6.48 -12.30 1.24
C ILE A 12 6.40 -10.78 1.42
N MET A 13 7.51 -10.14 1.83
CA MET A 13 7.54 -8.68 2.00
C MET A 13 7.34 -7.95 0.67
N ARG A 14 8.02 -8.40 -0.40
CA ARG A 14 7.81 -7.80 -1.73
C ARG A 14 6.37 -7.93 -2.19
N GLN A 15 5.75 -9.10 -2.01
CA GLN A 15 4.33 -9.26 -2.36
C GLN A 15 3.42 -8.40 -1.47
N GLY A 16 3.70 -8.31 -0.17
CA GLY A 16 2.96 -7.46 0.74
C GLY A 16 2.93 -6.00 0.31
N LEU A 17 4.09 -5.44 -0.01
CA LEU A 17 4.20 -4.07 -0.50
C LEU A 17 3.38 -3.85 -1.78
N LYS A 18 3.40 -4.83 -2.72
CA LYS A 18 2.64 -4.73 -3.98
C LYS A 18 1.14 -4.67 -3.77
N TYR A 19 0.65 -5.30 -2.73
CA TYR A 19 -0.78 -5.35 -2.42
C TYR A 19 -1.23 -4.32 -1.38
N MET A 20 -0.31 -3.61 -0.75
CA MET A 20 -0.61 -2.71 0.36
C MET A 20 -1.41 -1.48 -0.05
N ILE A 21 -1.13 -0.94 -1.24
CA ILE A 21 -1.82 0.22 -1.80
C ILE A 21 -2.20 -0.02 -3.26
N HIS A 22 -3.12 0.78 -3.78
CA HIS A 22 -3.44 0.85 -5.21
C HIS A 22 -2.44 1.75 -5.93
N TRP A 23 -1.22 1.25 -6.19
CA TRP A 23 -0.08 2.02 -6.69
C TRP A 23 -0.40 2.95 -7.84
N GLU A 24 -1.11 2.45 -8.85
CA GLU A 24 -1.45 3.22 -10.05
C GLU A 24 -2.46 4.35 -9.75
N GLN A 25 -3.43 4.11 -8.87
CA GLN A 25 -4.41 5.10 -8.45
C GLN A 25 -3.73 6.23 -7.65
N GLU A 26 -2.72 5.88 -6.85
CA GLU A 26 -1.91 6.83 -6.09
C GLU A 26 -0.83 7.53 -6.94
N GLY A 27 -0.72 7.18 -8.23
CA GLY A 27 0.21 7.81 -9.17
C GLY A 27 1.60 7.19 -9.21
N TYR A 28 1.78 6.02 -8.61
CA TYR A 28 3.02 5.24 -8.59
C TYR A 28 2.93 4.03 -9.51
N GLU A 29 4.09 3.52 -9.93
CA GLU A 29 4.24 2.30 -10.73
C GLU A 29 5.41 1.48 -10.20
N ILE A 30 5.18 0.24 -9.81
CA ILE A 30 6.25 -0.68 -9.44
C ILE A 30 6.90 -1.17 -10.74
N VAL A 31 8.10 -0.68 -11.03
CA VAL A 31 8.81 -0.99 -12.27
C VAL A 31 9.72 -2.21 -12.18
N GLY A 32 10.00 -2.71 -10.98
CA GLY A 32 10.83 -3.90 -10.79
C GLY A 32 10.93 -4.32 -9.32
N GLU A 33 11.46 -5.52 -9.14
CA GLU A 33 11.77 -6.13 -7.84
C GLU A 33 13.19 -6.66 -7.87
N ALA A 34 13.92 -6.56 -6.76
CA ALA A 34 15.23 -7.16 -6.57
C ALA A 34 15.29 -7.88 -5.21
N THR A 35 16.12 -8.92 -5.14
CA THR A 35 16.31 -9.73 -3.94
C THR A 35 17.58 -9.38 -3.16
N ASN A 36 18.40 -8.49 -3.66
CA ASN A 36 19.65 -8.03 -3.03
C ASN A 36 20.15 -6.75 -3.70
N GLY A 37 21.10 -6.07 -3.05
CA GLY A 37 21.64 -4.80 -3.54
C GLY A 37 22.35 -4.89 -4.90
N ASN A 38 23.02 -6.03 -5.24
CA ASN A 38 23.68 -6.18 -6.53
C ASN A 38 22.69 -6.27 -7.70
N GLU A 39 21.60 -7.00 -7.52
CA GLU A 39 20.52 -7.07 -8.48
C GLU A 39 19.84 -5.70 -8.62
N ALA A 40 19.59 -5.06 -7.49
CA ALA A 40 18.98 -3.74 -7.44
C ALA A 40 19.81 -2.68 -8.20
N LEU A 41 21.14 -2.67 -8.08
CA LEU A 41 22.01 -1.73 -8.81
C LEU A 41 21.86 -1.89 -10.33
N ARG A 42 21.77 -3.09 -10.84
CA ARG A 42 21.54 -3.33 -12.29
C ARG A 42 20.18 -2.80 -12.72
N LEU A 43 19.14 -3.08 -11.92
CA LEU A 43 17.78 -2.60 -12.20
C LEU A 43 17.66 -1.07 -12.07
N VAL A 44 18.41 -0.43 -11.19
CA VAL A 44 18.48 1.04 -11.10
C VAL A 44 18.99 1.64 -12.41
N GLU A 45 20.04 1.09 -12.99
CA GLU A 45 20.59 1.56 -14.26
C GLU A 45 19.63 1.34 -15.43
N GLU A 46 19.00 0.17 -15.49
CA GLU A 46 18.09 -0.22 -16.56
C GLU A 46 16.74 0.51 -16.47
N LEU A 47 16.11 0.46 -15.28
CA LEU A 47 14.75 0.91 -15.07
C LEU A 47 14.64 2.38 -14.64
N LYS A 48 15.73 3.01 -14.18
CA LYS A 48 15.77 4.41 -13.73
C LYS A 48 14.58 4.76 -12.81
N PRO A 49 14.43 4.12 -11.67
CA PRO A 49 13.35 4.41 -10.73
C PRO A 49 13.52 5.81 -10.15
N HIS A 50 12.43 6.43 -9.73
CA HIS A 50 12.46 7.69 -8.99
C HIS A 50 12.57 7.45 -7.49
N ILE A 51 11.98 6.35 -7.02
CA ILE A 51 11.95 5.95 -5.61
C ILE A 51 12.40 4.50 -5.51
N ILE A 52 13.19 4.20 -4.49
CA ILE A 52 13.56 2.83 -4.11
C ILE A 52 13.06 2.57 -2.70
N ILE A 53 12.39 1.45 -2.49
CA ILE A 53 12.06 0.92 -1.18
C ILE A 53 12.97 -0.28 -0.95
N SER A 54 13.86 -0.21 0.06
CA SER A 54 14.88 -1.24 0.28
C SER A 54 14.91 -1.74 1.71
N ASP A 55 14.99 -3.06 1.88
CA ASP A 55 15.38 -3.64 3.16
C ASP A 55 16.85 -3.31 3.49
N ILE A 56 17.16 -3.32 4.80
CA ILE A 56 18.53 -3.17 5.30
C ILE A 56 19.28 -4.50 5.23
N VAL A 57 18.67 -5.57 5.72
CA VAL A 57 19.32 -6.86 5.94
C VAL A 57 19.06 -7.78 4.77
N MET A 58 19.98 -7.80 3.83
CA MET A 58 19.89 -8.64 2.64
C MET A 58 21.19 -9.40 2.43
N SER A 59 21.09 -10.55 1.76
CA SER A 59 22.26 -11.33 1.34
C SER A 59 23.04 -10.63 0.23
N VAL A 60 24.31 -10.98 0.04
CA VAL A 60 25.22 -10.52 -1.03
C VAL A 60 25.62 -9.06 -0.89
N MET A 61 24.70 -8.12 -0.90
CA MET A 61 24.90 -6.69 -0.63
C MET A 61 23.74 -6.19 0.22
N ASP A 62 24.06 -5.66 1.40
CA ASP A 62 23.09 -5.09 2.33
C ASP A 62 22.55 -3.73 1.86
N GLY A 63 21.41 -3.33 2.46
CA GLY A 63 20.75 -2.07 2.10
C GLY A 63 21.54 -0.82 2.48
N VAL A 64 22.45 -0.90 3.47
CA VAL A 64 23.31 0.23 3.85
C VAL A 64 24.32 0.53 2.76
N THR A 65 25.04 -0.51 2.31
CA THR A 65 26.02 -0.42 1.21
C THR A 65 25.35 -0.02 -0.10
N PHE A 66 24.20 -0.63 -0.38
CA PHE A 66 23.39 -0.31 -1.56
C PHE A 66 22.97 1.17 -1.57
N THR A 67 22.43 1.67 -0.44
CA THR A 67 22.03 3.09 -0.30
C THR A 67 23.18 4.05 -0.57
N GLU A 68 24.36 3.79 0.02
CA GLU A 68 25.55 4.61 -0.19
C GLU A 68 25.97 4.66 -1.68
N MET A 69 25.97 3.51 -2.35
CA MET A 69 26.31 3.42 -3.77
C MET A 69 25.31 4.17 -4.67
N VAL A 70 24.02 3.95 -4.45
CA VAL A 70 22.97 4.63 -5.23
C VAL A 70 23.02 6.13 -4.99
N HIS A 71 23.08 6.58 -3.75
CA HIS A 71 23.13 8.01 -3.45
C HIS A 71 24.33 8.74 -4.07
N ARG A 72 25.49 8.05 -4.13
CA ARG A 72 26.70 8.61 -4.75
C ARG A 72 26.59 8.73 -6.28
N ILE A 73 25.94 7.75 -6.95
CA ILE A 73 25.87 7.69 -8.41
C ILE A 73 24.61 8.39 -8.94
N TYR A 74 23.50 8.27 -8.23
CA TYR A 74 22.18 8.73 -8.61
C TYR A 74 21.53 9.55 -7.46
N PRO A 75 22.04 10.75 -7.14
CA PRO A 75 21.60 11.52 -5.97
C PRO A 75 20.14 11.98 -6.04
N ASP A 76 19.55 11.96 -7.23
CA ASP A 76 18.14 12.34 -7.45
C ASP A 76 17.15 11.21 -7.11
N ILE A 77 17.61 9.98 -6.91
CA ILE A 77 16.76 8.86 -6.53
C ILE A 77 16.50 8.94 -5.02
N SER A 78 15.24 8.96 -4.64
CA SER A 78 14.83 8.90 -3.24
C SER A 78 14.83 7.46 -2.73
N ILE A 79 15.54 7.19 -1.63
CA ILE A 79 15.62 5.85 -1.03
C ILE A 79 14.87 5.84 0.30
N ILE A 80 13.90 4.93 0.42
CA ILE A 80 13.14 4.63 1.63
C ILE A 80 13.62 3.30 2.16
N ILE A 81 13.98 3.24 3.44
CA ILE A 81 14.46 2.01 4.07
C ILE A 81 13.31 1.32 4.82
N LEU A 82 13.15 0.02 4.56
CA LEU A 82 12.34 -0.85 5.41
C LEU A 82 13.26 -1.63 6.35
N SER A 83 12.93 -1.68 7.64
CA SER A 83 13.73 -2.41 8.62
C SER A 83 12.85 -3.24 9.54
N GLY A 84 13.21 -4.52 9.70
CA GLY A 84 12.61 -5.41 10.70
C GLY A 84 13.15 -5.19 12.10
N TYR A 85 14.21 -4.41 12.24
CA TYR A 85 14.93 -4.22 13.50
C TYR A 85 14.91 -2.77 13.94
N ASP A 86 14.62 -2.58 15.22
CA ASP A 86 14.68 -1.30 15.94
C ASP A 86 16.14 -0.93 16.30
N ASN A 87 17.08 -1.27 15.42
CA ASN A 87 18.49 -1.01 15.65
C ASN A 87 18.84 0.39 15.18
N PHE A 88 18.82 1.33 16.10
CA PHE A 88 19.14 2.75 15.90
C PHE A 88 20.43 2.99 15.10
N GLU A 89 21.45 2.15 15.27
CA GLU A 89 22.73 2.31 14.55
C GLU A 89 22.58 2.08 13.05
N TYR A 90 21.81 1.08 12.63
CA TYR A 90 21.55 0.84 11.20
C TYR A 90 20.71 1.95 10.57
N VAL A 91 19.66 2.36 11.26
CA VAL A 91 18.80 3.48 10.80
C VAL A 91 19.61 4.76 10.66
N LYS A 92 20.40 5.11 11.68
CA LYS A 92 21.27 6.30 11.65
C LYS A 92 22.27 6.24 10.49
N LYS A 93 22.88 5.07 10.27
CA LYS A 93 23.87 4.89 9.21
C LYS A 93 23.24 5.03 7.81
N THR A 94 22.07 4.45 7.58
CA THR A 94 21.37 4.58 6.30
C THR A 94 20.93 6.01 5.99
N LEU A 95 20.40 6.72 6.99
CA LEU A 95 20.05 8.13 6.84
C LEU A 95 21.28 9.00 6.55
N THR A 96 22.42 8.73 7.23
CA THR A 96 23.69 9.43 6.96
C THR A 96 24.22 9.14 5.56
N ASN A 97 23.97 7.94 5.03
CA ASN A 97 24.37 7.51 3.69
C ASN A 97 23.41 7.97 2.58
N GLY A 98 22.40 8.79 2.90
CA GLY A 98 21.54 9.42 1.91
C GLY A 98 20.15 8.84 1.74
N ALA A 99 19.72 7.91 2.61
CA ALA A 99 18.33 7.52 2.65
C ALA A 99 17.44 8.72 3.02
N LEU A 100 16.28 8.82 2.38
CA LEU A 100 15.32 9.91 2.62
C LEU A 100 14.58 9.72 3.93
N ASP A 101 14.18 8.46 4.19
CA ASP A 101 13.37 8.08 5.34
C ASP A 101 13.51 6.60 5.63
N TYR A 102 12.94 6.17 6.75
CA TYR A 102 12.84 4.75 7.09
C TYR A 102 11.47 4.42 7.65
N ILE A 103 11.04 3.16 7.49
CA ILE A 103 9.82 2.61 8.06
C ILE A 103 10.17 1.30 8.77
N LEU A 104 9.64 1.08 9.96
CA LEU A 104 9.75 -0.21 10.65
C LEU A 104 8.74 -1.20 10.06
N LYS A 105 9.20 -2.38 9.61
CA LYS A 105 8.32 -3.43 9.06
C LYS A 105 7.12 -3.78 9.97
N PRO A 106 7.28 -3.86 11.32
CA PRO A 106 6.16 -4.16 12.21
C PRO A 106 5.06 -3.07 12.28
N THR A 107 5.37 -1.83 11.95
CA THR A 107 4.42 -0.70 11.98
C THR A 107 3.97 -0.29 10.59
N LEU A 108 4.52 -0.92 9.55
CA LEU A 108 4.21 -0.62 8.16
C LEU A 108 2.72 -0.86 7.89
N ASN A 109 2.05 0.18 7.43
CA ASN A 109 0.67 0.18 6.98
C ASN A 109 0.51 1.10 5.78
N GLU A 110 -0.69 1.10 5.17
CA GLU A 110 -1.01 1.89 3.99
C GLU A 110 -0.73 3.39 4.20
N GLU A 111 -1.20 3.96 5.31
CA GLU A 111 -1.07 5.39 5.60
C GLU A 111 0.41 5.82 5.75
N GLU A 112 1.20 5.03 6.49
CA GLU A 112 2.62 5.31 6.69
C GLU A 112 3.41 5.18 5.38
N LEU A 113 3.10 4.15 4.57
CA LEU A 113 3.72 3.97 3.26
C LEU A 113 3.43 5.16 2.33
N LEU A 114 2.16 5.55 2.20
CA LEU A 114 1.74 6.69 1.37
C LEU A 114 2.39 8.00 1.82
N LYS A 115 2.45 8.24 3.13
CA LYS A 115 3.08 9.43 3.70
C LYS A 115 4.56 9.55 3.31
N VAL A 116 5.30 8.45 3.37
CA VAL A 116 6.73 8.46 3.03
C VAL A 116 6.94 8.50 1.52
N LEU A 117 6.09 7.84 0.73
CA LEU A 117 6.09 7.95 -0.73
C LEU A 117 5.82 9.38 -1.19
N ASP A 118 4.85 10.06 -0.60
CA ASP A 118 4.56 11.47 -0.89
C ASP A 118 5.75 12.38 -0.59
N LYS A 119 6.43 12.15 0.54
CA LYS A 119 7.66 12.86 0.90
C LYS A 119 8.77 12.65 -0.14
N ALA A 120 8.90 11.43 -0.65
CA ALA A 120 9.85 11.10 -1.70
C ALA A 120 9.47 11.75 -3.04
N ALA A 121 8.20 11.72 -3.39
CA ALA A 121 7.68 12.31 -4.62
C ALA A 121 7.92 13.83 -4.70
N GLN A 122 7.82 14.54 -3.59
CA GLN A 122 8.06 16.00 -3.51
C GLN A 122 9.49 16.40 -3.90
N ARG A 123 10.45 15.48 -3.89
CA ARG A 123 11.84 15.72 -4.35
C ARG A 123 11.99 15.60 -5.86
N ILE A 124 11.03 15.04 -6.56
CA ILE A 124 11.09 14.84 -8.00
C ILE A 124 10.79 16.19 -8.70
N PRO A 125 11.70 16.71 -9.54
CA PRO A 125 11.47 17.96 -10.25
C PRO A 125 10.19 17.89 -11.11
N GLY A 126 9.31 18.87 -10.93
CA GLY A 126 8.03 18.93 -11.66
C GLY A 126 6.91 18.05 -11.12
N TYR A 127 7.14 17.34 -10.03
CA TYR A 127 6.06 16.67 -9.34
C TYR A 127 5.06 17.72 -8.81
N LYS A 128 3.86 17.65 -9.33
CA LYS A 128 2.70 18.31 -8.71
C LYS A 128 1.92 17.18 -8.06
N ARG A 129 1.79 17.22 -6.74
CA ARG A 129 0.83 16.37 -6.05
C ARG A 129 -0.46 16.47 -6.86
N ARG A 130 -1.00 15.34 -7.34
CA ARG A 130 -2.41 15.33 -7.69
C ARG A 130 -3.08 15.84 -6.41
N GLU A 131 -3.65 17.04 -6.47
CA GLU A 131 -4.66 17.39 -5.51
C GLU A 131 -5.60 16.19 -5.57
N GLN A 132 -5.52 15.30 -4.58
CA GLN A 132 -6.66 14.50 -4.25
C GLN A 132 -7.74 15.57 -4.22
N SER A 133 -8.57 15.58 -5.27
CA SER A 133 -9.80 16.35 -5.21
C SER A 133 -10.27 16.10 -3.80
N GLU A 134 -10.45 17.17 -3.04
CA GLU A 134 -11.19 17.14 -1.76
C GLU A 134 -12.63 16.69 -2.05
N GLY A 135 -12.79 15.62 -2.81
CA GLY A 135 -13.89 14.72 -2.63
C GLY A 135 -13.65 14.22 -1.22
N ILE A 136 -14.32 14.81 -0.26
CA ILE A 136 -14.60 14.26 1.04
C ILE A 136 -14.59 12.77 0.79
N ASN A 137 -13.61 12.05 1.38
CA ASN A 137 -13.51 10.62 1.15
C ASN A 137 -14.80 10.02 1.73
N ALA A 138 -15.84 9.96 0.92
CA ALA A 138 -17.18 9.60 1.33
C ALA A 138 -17.19 8.19 1.93
N SER A 139 -16.20 7.37 1.54
CA SER A 139 -15.96 6.07 2.17
C SER A 139 -15.46 6.23 3.61
N ALA A 140 -14.50 7.12 3.87
CA ALA A 140 -14.00 7.37 5.23
C ALA A 140 -15.03 8.10 6.10
N GLU A 141 -15.83 8.96 5.52
CA GLU A 141 -16.93 9.62 6.23
C GLU A 141 -18.05 8.64 6.59
N MET A 142 -18.37 7.73 5.66
CA MET A 142 -19.31 6.65 5.92
C MET A 142 -18.78 5.68 6.98
N GLU A 143 -17.51 5.32 6.93
CA GLU A 143 -16.89 4.49 7.95
C GLU A 143 -16.99 5.14 9.33
N ARG A 144 -16.64 6.41 9.44
CA ARG A 144 -16.79 7.17 10.69
C ARG A 144 -18.24 7.22 11.19
N TYR A 145 -19.21 7.36 10.27
CA TYR A 145 -20.64 7.34 10.62
C TYR A 145 -21.08 5.96 11.12
N LEU A 146 -20.69 4.88 10.41
CA LEU A 146 -21.01 3.50 10.81
C LEU A 146 -20.37 3.09 12.14
N LEU A 147 -19.19 3.63 12.45
CA LEU A 147 -18.49 3.43 13.72
C LEU A 147 -19.04 4.31 14.85
N GLY A 148 -20.04 5.17 14.57
CA GLY A 148 -20.60 6.09 15.55
C GLY A 148 -19.67 7.25 15.93
N LEU A 149 -18.60 7.46 15.16
CA LEU A 149 -17.62 8.54 15.34
C LEU A 149 -18.07 9.87 14.73
N SER A 150 -19.06 9.84 13.84
CA SER A 150 -19.77 11.00 13.29
C SER A 150 -21.26 10.84 13.52
N LYS A 151 -21.95 11.96 13.80
CA LYS A 151 -23.42 11.99 13.98
C LYS A 151 -24.16 12.50 12.75
N GLU A 152 -23.46 13.10 11.83
CA GLU A 152 -24.02 13.68 10.61
C GLU A 152 -23.35 13.01 9.41
N LEU A 153 -24.16 12.70 8.43
CA LEU A 153 -23.74 12.19 7.14
C LEU A 153 -24.13 13.22 6.08
N ASP A 154 -23.22 13.60 5.21
CA ASP A 154 -23.58 14.42 4.06
C ASP A 154 -24.37 13.56 3.08
N GLU A 155 -25.69 13.80 3.02
CA GLU A 155 -26.61 13.05 2.16
C GLU A 155 -26.23 13.18 0.67
N SER A 156 -25.67 14.32 0.25
CA SER A 156 -25.26 14.53 -1.14
C SER A 156 -24.04 13.70 -1.50
N ALA A 157 -23.01 13.74 -0.65
CA ALA A 157 -21.81 12.91 -0.79
C ALA A 157 -22.15 11.41 -0.68
N PHE A 158 -23.10 11.05 0.19
CA PHE A 158 -23.59 9.68 0.32
C PHE A 158 -24.23 9.18 -0.99
N HIS A 159 -25.15 9.94 -1.58
CA HIS A 159 -25.81 9.55 -2.84
C HIS A 159 -24.85 9.52 -4.04
N GLU A 160 -23.84 10.37 -4.05
CA GLU A 160 -22.80 10.35 -5.07
C GLU A 160 -21.93 9.09 -4.98
N THR A 161 -21.56 8.70 -3.76
CA THR A 161 -20.74 7.50 -3.51
C THR A 161 -21.54 6.21 -3.61
N PHE A 162 -22.81 6.22 -3.17
CA PHE A 162 -23.71 5.05 -3.15
C PHE A 162 -24.92 5.28 -4.07
N PRO A 163 -24.77 5.18 -5.38
CA PRO A 163 -25.83 5.53 -6.33
C PRO A 163 -26.98 4.51 -6.40
N TYR A 164 -26.88 3.39 -5.66
CA TYR A 164 -27.89 2.33 -5.71
C TYR A 164 -28.59 2.16 -4.37
N ALA A 165 -29.88 1.82 -4.40
CA ALA A 165 -30.67 1.61 -3.20
C ALA A 165 -30.51 0.20 -2.57
N HIS A 166 -29.72 -0.69 -3.20
CA HIS A 166 -29.53 -2.06 -2.72
C HIS A 166 -28.16 -2.19 -2.08
N PHE A 167 -28.17 -2.64 -0.83
CA PHE A 167 -26.98 -2.85 -0.02
C PHE A 167 -26.85 -4.33 0.37
N ARG A 168 -25.61 -4.82 0.40
CA ARG A 168 -25.23 -6.11 0.96
C ARG A 168 -24.10 -5.90 1.95
N ILE A 169 -24.20 -6.58 3.09
CA ILE A 169 -23.15 -6.56 4.09
C ILE A 169 -22.53 -7.96 4.11
N PHE A 170 -21.21 -7.99 4.00
CA PHE A 170 -20.41 -9.22 4.11
C PHE A 170 -19.48 -9.09 5.29
N GLY A 171 -19.39 -10.16 6.07
CA GLY A 171 -18.41 -10.28 7.14
C GLY A 171 -17.50 -11.47 6.85
N MET A 172 -16.19 -11.24 6.79
CA MET A 172 -15.20 -12.31 6.70
C MET A 172 -14.27 -12.20 7.91
N ARG A 173 -14.12 -13.31 8.63
CA ARG A 173 -13.17 -13.41 9.73
C ARG A 173 -12.05 -14.37 9.34
N ILE A 174 -10.83 -13.87 9.28
CA ILE A 174 -9.65 -14.71 9.10
C ILE A 174 -9.40 -15.42 10.44
N ARG A 175 -9.64 -16.74 10.49
CA ARG A 175 -9.26 -17.57 11.64
C ARG A 175 -7.82 -18.01 11.48
N ASN A 176 -7.01 -17.64 12.44
CA ASN A 176 -5.64 -18.12 12.55
C ASN A 176 -5.67 -19.42 13.40
N GLU A 177 -5.88 -20.57 12.78
CA GLU A 177 -5.94 -21.88 13.49
C GLU A 177 -4.54 -22.47 13.74
N ASN A 178 -3.50 -22.00 13.05
CA ASN A 178 -2.12 -22.43 13.22
C ASN A 178 -1.24 -21.18 13.26
N GLU A 179 -0.81 -20.75 14.42
CA GLU A 179 0.24 -19.76 14.72
C GLU A 179 0.97 -19.15 13.48
N ILE A 180 0.20 -18.61 12.53
CA ILE A 180 0.75 -17.86 11.39
C ILE A 180 1.37 -16.61 12.01
N GLN A 181 2.60 -16.32 11.62
CA GLN A 181 3.29 -15.12 12.11
C GLN A 181 2.40 -13.88 11.85
N PRO A 182 2.33 -12.93 12.78
CA PRO A 182 1.46 -11.74 12.66
C PRO A 182 1.57 -11.02 11.31
N ASN A 183 2.76 -10.96 10.75
CA ASN A 183 3.03 -10.32 9.46
C ASN A 183 2.37 -11.05 8.27
N VAL A 184 2.19 -12.37 8.34
CA VAL A 184 1.56 -13.15 7.24
C VAL A 184 0.05 -12.96 7.25
N SER A 185 -0.57 -12.86 8.43
CA SER A 185 -2.01 -12.60 8.54
C SER A 185 -2.37 -11.22 8.01
N GLU A 186 -1.55 -10.21 8.28
CA GLU A 186 -1.74 -8.85 7.74
C GLU A 186 -1.62 -8.83 6.21
N LEU A 187 -0.60 -9.46 5.65
CA LEU A 187 -0.41 -9.54 4.20
C LEU A 187 -1.57 -10.26 3.49
N LEU A 188 -2.08 -11.35 4.10
CA LEU A 188 -3.25 -12.06 3.57
C LEU A 188 -4.50 -11.17 3.63
N TYR A 189 -4.66 -10.43 4.72
CA TYR A 189 -5.75 -9.47 4.87
C TYR A 189 -5.71 -8.40 3.79
N GLN A 190 -4.56 -7.77 3.55
CA GLN A 190 -4.41 -6.74 2.52
C GLN A 190 -4.66 -7.31 1.11
N LYS A 191 -4.23 -8.53 0.84
CA LYS A 191 -4.55 -9.19 -0.43
C LYS A 191 -6.05 -9.40 -0.61
N ILE A 192 -6.74 -9.93 0.40
CA ILE A 192 -8.19 -10.13 0.35
C ILE A 192 -8.91 -8.80 0.17
N LYS A 193 -8.50 -7.76 0.92
CA LYS A 193 -9.04 -6.40 0.80
C LYS A 193 -8.95 -5.91 -0.65
N LYS A 194 -7.80 -6.07 -1.28
CA LYS A 194 -7.58 -5.69 -2.67
C LYS A 194 -8.43 -6.50 -3.65
N ASP A 195 -8.42 -7.83 -3.54
CA ASP A 195 -9.16 -8.71 -4.45
C ASP A 195 -10.68 -8.40 -4.41
N VAL A 196 -11.21 -8.07 -3.22
CA VAL A 196 -12.61 -7.69 -3.02
C VAL A 196 -12.89 -6.28 -3.59
N ALA A 197 -11.96 -5.33 -3.43
CA ALA A 197 -12.07 -4.00 -4.02
C ALA A 197 -12.03 -4.05 -5.55
N ASP A 198 -11.08 -4.76 -6.13
CA ASP A 198 -10.95 -4.94 -7.58
C ASP A 198 -12.20 -5.59 -8.17
N PHE A 199 -12.80 -6.56 -7.45
CA PHE A 199 -14.07 -7.16 -7.86
C PHE A 199 -15.22 -6.14 -7.85
N ALA A 200 -15.31 -5.32 -6.82
CA ALA A 200 -16.35 -4.29 -6.69
C ALA A 200 -16.26 -3.28 -7.83
N ASP A 201 -15.06 -2.77 -8.10
CA ASP A 201 -14.80 -1.80 -9.17
C ASP A 201 -15.13 -2.38 -10.55
N ALA A 202 -14.69 -3.61 -10.83
CA ALA A 202 -14.97 -4.30 -12.09
C ALA A 202 -16.47 -4.54 -12.35
N ASN A 203 -17.29 -4.56 -11.28
CA ASN A 203 -18.74 -4.77 -11.39
C ASN A 203 -19.56 -3.49 -11.13
N GLY A 204 -18.93 -2.32 -11.01
CA GLY A 204 -19.57 -1.05 -10.70
C GLY A 204 -20.26 -1.04 -9.34
N MET A 205 -19.62 -1.69 -8.36
CA MET A 205 -20.07 -1.74 -6.97
C MET A 205 -19.26 -0.74 -6.14
N VAL A 206 -19.86 -0.21 -5.08
CA VAL A 206 -19.17 0.64 -4.12
C VAL A 206 -19.04 -0.13 -2.81
N MET A 207 -17.86 -0.07 -2.18
CA MET A 207 -17.53 -0.91 -1.05
C MET A 207 -16.79 -0.14 0.05
N ILE A 208 -17.06 -0.49 1.30
CA ILE A 208 -16.34 -0.01 2.49
C ILE A 208 -15.79 -1.21 3.24
N LEU A 209 -14.52 -1.15 3.63
CA LEU A 209 -13.81 -2.22 4.33
C LEU A 209 -13.38 -1.74 5.72
N GLN A 210 -13.60 -2.56 6.75
CA GLN A 210 -13.20 -2.27 8.13
C GLN A 210 -12.01 -3.15 8.57
N GLU A 211 -11.09 -2.59 9.37
CA GLU A 211 -9.74 -3.12 9.57
C GLU A 211 -9.59 -4.48 10.28
N GLU A 212 -10.35 -4.79 11.32
CA GLU A 212 -10.14 -6.03 12.11
C GLU A 212 -11.02 -7.20 11.65
N LEU A 213 -12.11 -6.88 11.02
CA LEU A 213 -13.06 -7.81 10.44
C LEU A 213 -13.30 -7.31 9.03
N VAL A 214 -13.03 -8.11 7.99
CA VAL A 214 -13.41 -7.70 6.65
C VAL A 214 -14.94 -7.63 6.60
N VAL A 215 -15.47 -6.46 6.94
CA VAL A 215 -16.88 -6.14 6.74
C VAL A 215 -16.95 -5.26 5.52
N ALA A 216 -17.50 -5.80 4.45
CA ALA A 216 -17.74 -5.06 3.24
C ALA A 216 -19.22 -4.68 3.17
N LEU A 217 -19.49 -3.38 3.05
CA LEU A 217 -20.79 -2.86 2.65
C LEU A 217 -20.75 -2.64 1.14
N MET A 218 -21.49 -3.42 0.39
CA MET A 218 -21.58 -3.28 -1.05
C MET A 218 -22.87 -2.60 -1.43
N CYS A 219 -22.75 -1.53 -2.21
CA CYS A 219 -23.88 -0.90 -2.90
C CYS A 219 -23.88 -1.39 -4.35
N CYS A 220 -24.89 -2.12 -4.77
CA CYS A 220 -24.89 -2.74 -6.09
C CYS A 220 -26.25 -2.63 -6.80
N LYS A 221 -26.21 -2.77 -8.12
CA LYS A 221 -27.43 -2.96 -8.91
C LYS A 221 -28.04 -4.32 -8.56
N PRO A 222 -29.36 -4.45 -8.53
CA PRO A 222 -30.04 -5.76 -8.29
C PRO A 222 -29.57 -6.87 -9.23
N SER A 223 -29.19 -6.54 -10.46
CA SER A 223 -28.69 -7.47 -11.47
C SER A 223 -27.33 -8.12 -11.13
N ASN A 224 -26.59 -7.58 -10.17
CA ASN A 224 -25.25 -8.07 -9.78
C ASN A 224 -25.27 -9.01 -8.57
N ASP A 225 -26.43 -9.27 -7.96
CA ASP A 225 -26.55 -10.13 -6.76
C ASP A 225 -25.98 -11.55 -6.97
N GLU A 226 -26.26 -12.19 -8.11
CA GLU A 226 -25.77 -13.54 -8.41
C GLU A 226 -24.25 -13.58 -8.56
N LYS A 227 -23.65 -12.57 -9.19
CA LYS A 227 -22.18 -12.46 -9.35
C LYS A 227 -21.49 -12.27 -8.03
N THR A 228 -22.06 -11.44 -7.15
CA THR A 228 -21.55 -11.18 -5.81
C THR A 228 -21.55 -12.43 -4.96
N VAL A 229 -22.66 -13.21 -4.97
CA VAL A 229 -22.74 -14.46 -4.24
C VAL A 229 -21.76 -15.51 -4.79
N ALA A 230 -21.56 -15.55 -6.10
CA ALA A 230 -20.59 -16.46 -6.73
C ALA A 230 -19.13 -16.14 -6.35
N PHE A 231 -18.76 -14.86 -6.31
CA PHE A 231 -17.44 -14.41 -5.88
C PHE A 231 -17.11 -14.78 -4.44
N LEU A 232 -18.08 -14.60 -3.53
CA LEU A 232 -17.88 -14.87 -2.09
C LEU A 232 -17.84 -16.36 -1.74
N LYS A 233 -18.17 -17.25 -2.66
CA LYS A 233 -18.13 -18.71 -2.47
C LYS A 233 -16.83 -19.36 -2.93
N ASN A 234 -16.00 -18.62 -3.66
CA ASN A 234 -14.68 -19.05 -4.15
C ASN A 234 -13.56 -18.49 -3.27
#